data_78dee7cfcbe574126194cb88c5cbe363
#
_entry.id   78dee7cfcbe574126194cb88c5cbe363
#
_cell.length_a   1.000
_cell.length_b   1.000
_cell.length_c   1.000
_cell.angle_alpha   90.00
_cell.angle_beta   90.00
_cell.angle_gamma   90.00
#
_symmetry.space_group_name_H-M   'P 1'
#
loop_
_entity.id
_entity.type
_entity.pdbx_description
1 polymer ?
#
loop_
_entity_poly.entity_id
_entity_poly.type
_entity_poly.pdbx_seq_one_letter_code
_entity_poly.pdbx_strand_id
1 'polypeptide(L)'
;MSYIQVLQLISFAFLMSGGQVLFKKTALSISAGLNNENSLGLIEGILKAATIPWLYMALFTYGIATLFWLYILQRIPLTLAYPFSALAMIIVPILAIFLFGEKLNWSYWIGIIFIFIGITIIAR
;
A
#
# COMPACT_ATOMS: atom_id res chain seq x y z
N MET A 1 -22.70 8.81 3.37
CA MET A 1 -22.18 7.64 2.61
C MET A 1 -22.95 6.39 3.00
N SER A 2 -23.20 5.51 2.03
CA SER A 2 -23.81 4.20 2.31
C SER A 2 -22.79 3.28 2.99
N TYR A 3 -23.24 2.40 3.89
CA TYR A 3 -22.39 1.37 4.51
C TYR A 3 -21.66 0.51 3.47
N ILE A 4 -22.30 0.25 2.34
CA ILE A 4 -21.69 -0.51 1.23
C ILE A 4 -20.49 0.27 0.63
N GLN A 5 -20.62 1.57 0.46
CA GLN A 5 -19.54 2.42 -0.06
C GLN A 5 -18.33 2.45 0.88
N VAL A 6 -18.59 2.58 2.19
CA VAL A 6 -17.53 2.53 3.21
C VAL A 6 -16.83 1.17 3.19
N LEU A 7 -17.57 0.07 3.09
CA LEU A 7 -17.01 -1.27 3.03
C LEU A 7 -16.15 -1.46 1.77
N GLN A 8 -16.58 -0.94 0.62
CA GLN A 8 -15.81 -0.99 -0.62
C GLN A 8 -14.49 -0.23 -0.49
N LEU A 9 -14.50 0.96 0.11
CA LEU A 9 -13.30 1.77 0.32
C LEU A 9 -12.33 1.11 1.31
N ILE A 10 -12.82 0.49 2.37
CA ILE A 10 -12.01 -0.28 3.31
C ILE A 10 -11.39 -1.50 2.61
N SER A 11 -12.18 -2.23 1.83
CA SER A 11 -11.68 -3.39 1.06
C SER A 11 -10.59 -2.99 0.07
N PHE A 12 -10.75 -1.86 -0.60
CA PHE A 12 -9.73 -1.29 -1.47
C PHE A 12 -8.44 -0.94 -0.71
N ALA A 13 -8.55 -0.34 0.48
CA ALA A 13 -7.39 -0.01 1.30
C ALA A 13 -6.61 -1.28 1.73
N PHE A 14 -7.30 -2.36 2.07
CA PHE A 14 -6.67 -3.65 2.35
C PHE A 14 -5.98 -4.24 1.13
N LEU A 15 -6.62 -4.19 -0.03
CA LEU A 15 -6.04 -4.68 -1.29
C LEU A 15 -4.78 -3.90 -1.67
N MET A 16 -4.82 -2.57 -1.58
CA MET A 16 -3.63 -1.73 -1.77
C MET A 16 -2.52 -2.06 -0.79
N SER A 17 -2.87 -2.26 0.48
CA SER A 17 -1.89 -2.58 1.52
C SER A 17 -1.19 -3.93 1.24
N GLY A 18 -1.92 -4.92 0.76
CA GLY A 18 -1.35 -6.18 0.29
C GLY A 18 -0.35 -5.99 -0.85
N GLY A 19 -0.69 -5.15 -1.82
CA GLY A 19 0.23 -4.78 -2.91
C GLY A 19 1.51 -4.10 -2.40
N GLN A 20 1.40 -3.20 -1.42
CA GLN A 20 2.56 -2.56 -0.79
C GLN A 20 3.49 -3.56 -0.09
N VAL A 21 2.93 -4.54 0.61
CA VAL A 21 3.71 -5.63 1.23
C VAL A 21 4.47 -6.42 0.17
N LEU A 22 3.85 -6.73 -0.95
CA LEU A 22 4.49 -7.44 -2.06
C LEU A 22 5.61 -6.60 -2.70
N PHE A 23 5.43 -5.29 -2.85
CA PHE A 23 6.49 -4.40 -3.30
C PHE A 23 7.66 -4.34 -2.31
N LYS A 24 7.38 -4.34 -1.01
CA LYS A 24 8.45 -4.40 0.01
C LYS A 24 9.24 -5.70 -0.09
N LYS A 25 8.57 -6.84 -0.25
CA LYS A 25 9.23 -8.13 -0.48
C LYS A 25 10.08 -8.10 -1.75
N THR A 26 9.58 -7.51 -2.83
CA THR A 26 10.35 -7.32 -4.06
C THR A 26 11.62 -6.50 -3.82
N ALA A 27 11.48 -5.35 -3.13
CA ALA A 27 12.60 -4.49 -2.80
C ALA A 27 13.67 -5.20 -1.95
N LEU A 28 13.26 -5.97 -0.95
CA LEU A 28 14.17 -6.76 -0.12
C LEU A 28 14.87 -7.86 -0.94
N SER A 29 14.18 -8.49 -1.88
CA SER A 29 14.76 -9.48 -2.77
C SER A 29 15.80 -8.87 -3.72
N ILE A 30 15.56 -7.66 -4.21
CA ILE A 30 16.54 -6.90 -5.00
C ILE A 30 17.78 -6.63 -4.16
N SER A 31 17.61 -6.11 -2.95
CA SER A 31 18.71 -5.78 -2.04
C SER A 31 19.54 -7.00 -1.65
N ALA A 32 18.91 -8.12 -1.36
CA ALA A 32 19.58 -9.37 -1.01
C ALA A 32 20.45 -9.93 -2.15
N GLY A 33 20.09 -9.65 -3.38
CA GLY A 33 20.87 -10.07 -4.53
C GLY A 33 22.02 -9.12 -4.90
N LEU A 34 22.14 -7.98 -4.21
CA LEU A 34 23.16 -6.96 -4.44
C LEU A 34 24.37 -7.14 -3.51
N ASN A 35 24.83 -8.34 -3.30
CA ASN A 35 25.91 -8.66 -2.35
C ASN A 35 27.30 -8.10 -2.72
N ASN A 36 27.43 -7.06 -3.49
CA ASN A 36 28.71 -6.44 -3.77
C ASN A 36 28.65 -4.92 -3.98
N GLU A 37 29.66 -4.27 -3.50
CA GLU A 37 30.06 -2.89 -3.41
C GLU A 37 29.93 -2.02 -4.69
N ASN A 38 29.43 -2.55 -5.76
CA ASN A 38 29.14 -1.76 -6.96
C ASN A 38 27.68 -1.37 -6.92
N SER A 39 27.45 -0.09 -6.69
CA SER A 39 26.16 0.54 -6.93
C SER A 39 25.64 0.10 -8.30
N LEU A 40 24.71 -0.83 -8.29
CA LEU A 40 24.04 -1.23 -9.52
C LEU A 40 23.40 0.00 -10.12
N GLY A 41 23.67 0.26 -11.36
CA GLY A 41 22.95 1.27 -12.11
C GLY A 41 21.43 0.98 -12.07
N LEU A 42 20.64 2.01 -12.27
CA LEU A 42 19.17 1.91 -12.29
C LEU A 42 18.71 0.78 -13.25
N ILE A 43 19.39 0.59 -14.37
CA ILE A 43 19.08 -0.44 -15.38
C ILE A 43 19.26 -1.84 -14.81
N GLU A 44 20.33 -2.12 -14.07
CA GLU A 44 20.57 -3.44 -13.48
C GLU A 44 19.55 -3.75 -12.39
N GLY A 45 19.16 -2.76 -11.60
CA GLY A 45 18.09 -2.88 -10.60
C GLY A 45 16.75 -3.25 -11.24
N ILE A 46 16.39 -2.63 -12.36
CA ILE A 46 15.17 -2.91 -13.12
C ILE A 46 15.20 -4.32 -13.71
N LEU A 47 16.31 -4.71 -14.35
CA LEU A 47 16.47 -6.04 -14.92
C LEU A 47 16.38 -7.14 -13.85
N LYS A 48 16.94 -6.89 -12.68
CA LYS A 48 16.86 -7.82 -11.56
C LYS A 48 15.44 -7.90 -11.00
N ALA A 49 14.75 -6.76 -10.87
CA ALA A 49 13.36 -6.74 -10.45
C ALA A 49 12.46 -7.56 -11.38
N ALA A 50 12.72 -7.53 -12.69
CA ALA A 50 11.96 -8.30 -13.68
C ALA A 50 12.07 -9.82 -13.50
N THR A 51 13.09 -10.32 -12.78
CA THR A 51 13.27 -11.76 -12.49
C THR A 51 12.60 -12.21 -11.20
N ILE A 52 12.05 -11.29 -10.39
CA ILE A 52 11.51 -11.58 -9.07
C ILE A 52 10.01 -11.87 -9.19
N PRO A 53 9.53 -13.06 -8.72
CA PRO A 53 8.12 -13.42 -8.81
C PRO A 53 7.22 -12.52 -7.96
N TRP A 54 7.72 -11.97 -6.85
CA TRP A 54 6.97 -11.04 -5.99
C TRP A 54 6.54 -9.77 -6.71
N LEU A 55 7.35 -9.29 -7.67
CA LEU A 55 6.99 -8.14 -8.49
C LEU A 55 5.73 -8.40 -9.33
N TYR A 56 5.66 -9.56 -9.97
CA TYR A 56 4.50 -9.93 -10.79
C TYR A 56 3.24 -10.08 -9.95
N MET A 57 3.34 -10.65 -8.75
CA MET A 57 2.24 -10.73 -7.80
C MET A 57 1.79 -9.33 -7.35
N ALA A 58 2.72 -8.44 -7.08
CA ALA A 58 2.43 -7.05 -6.71
C ALA A 58 1.71 -6.31 -7.85
N LEU A 59 2.20 -6.42 -9.08
CA LEU A 59 1.59 -5.80 -10.25
C LEU A 59 0.19 -6.35 -10.52
N PHE A 60 -0.02 -7.64 -10.35
CA PHE A 60 -1.32 -8.28 -10.49
C PHE A 60 -2.31 -7.73 -9.43
N THR A 61 -1.88 -7.66 -8.17
CA THR A 61 -2.67 -7.11 -7.08
C THR A 61 -3.05 -5.65 -7.33
N TYR A 62 -2.10 -4.83 -7.81
CA TYR A 62 -2.36 -3.44 -8.17
C TYR A 62 -3.26 -3.31 -9.39
N GLY A 63 -3.15 -4.22 -10.35
CA GLY A 63 -4.08 -4.28 -11.49
C GLY A 63 -5.52 -4.47 -11.04
N ILE A 64 -5.76 -5.45 -10.16
CA ILE A 64 -7.07 -5.69 -9.56
C ILE A 64 -7.52 -4.47 -8.75
N ALA A 65 -6.64 -3.90 -7.92
CA ALA A 65 -6.94 -2.72 -7.14
C ALA A 65 -7.34 -1.53 -8.03
N THR A 66 -6.68 -1.35 -9.16
CA THR A 66 -7.00 -0.29 -10.14
C THR A 66 -8.40 -0.47 -10.72
N LEU A 67 -8.74 -1.67 -11.14
CA LEU A 67 -10.09 -1.97 -11.67
C LEU A 67 -11.16 -1.74 -10.60
N PHE A 68 -10.88 -2.16 -9.37
CA PHE A 68 -11.79 -1.94 -8.26
C PHE A 68 -11.93 -0.45 -7.91
N TRP A 69 -10.83 0.30 -7.98
CA TRP A 69 -10.85 1.75 -7.79
C TRP A 69 -11.70 2.46 -8.84
N LEU A 70 -11.57 2.08 -10.12
CA LEU A 70 -12.39 2.62 -11.19
C LEU A 70 -13.88 2.33 -10.95
N TYR A 71 -14.22 1.13 -10.47
CA TYR A 71 -15.59 0.78 -10.11
C TYR A 71 -16.13 1.65 -8.97
N ILE A 72 -15.33 1.90 -7.94
CA ILE A 72 -15.69 2.78 -6.81
C ILE A 72 -15.94 4.20 -7.30
N LEU A 73 -15.05 4.75 -8.13
CA LEU A 73 -15.15 6.12 -8.61
C LEU A 73 -16.36 6.38 -9.55
N GLN A 74 -16.94 5.36 -10.10
CA GLN A 74 -18.20 5.51 -10.85
C GLN A 74 -19.38 5.92 -9.94
N ARG A 75 -19.29 5.66 -8.66
CA ARG A 75 -20.38 5.83 -7.70
C ARG A 75 -20.08 6.79 -6.56
N ILE A 76 -18.81 7.05 -6.31
CA ILE A 76 -18.35 7.90 -5.20
C ILE A 76 -17.46 9.00 -5.76
N PRO A 77 -17.74 10.27 -5.41
CA PRO A 77 -16.86 11.38 -5.80
C PRO A 77 -15.44 11.18 -5.29
N LEU A 78 -14.46 11.55 -6.10
CA LEU A 78 -13.04 11.43 -5.78
C LEU A 78 -12.68 12.15 -4.45
N THR A 79 -13.32 13.28 -4.18
CA THR A 79 -13.13 14.06 -2.95
C THR A 79 -13.48 13.30 -1.68
N LEU A 80 -14.43 12.36 -1.76
CA LEU A 80 -14.80 11.49 -0.64
C LEU A 80 -14.00 10.17 -0.65
N ALA A 81 -13.77 9.60 -1.83
CA ALA A 81 -13.09 8.32 -1.96
C ALA A 81 -11.59 8.41 -1.63
N TYR A 82 -10.92 9.47 -2.06
CA TYR A 82 -9.47 9.61 -1.92
C TYR A 82 -8.97 9.64 -0.47
N PRO A 83 -9.59 10.36 0.47
CA PRO A 83 -9.18 10.34 1.87
C PRO A 83 -9.20 8.95 2.50
N PHE A 84 -10.09 8.06 2.04
CA PHE A 84 -10.12 6.68 2.52
C PHE A 84 -8.90 5.85 2.10
N SER A 85 -8.23 6.24 1.03
CA SER A 85 -6.95 5.60 0.68
C SER A 85 -5.88 5.80 1.76
N ALA A 86 -6.02 6.85 2.59
CA ALA A 86 -5.16 7.07 3.75
C ALA A 86 -5.30 5.97 4.83
N LEU A 87 -6.34 5.13 4.79
CA LEU A 87 -6.41 3.93 5.62
C LEU A 87 -5.24 2.97 5.35
N ALA A 88 -4.72 2.95 4.14
CA ALA A 88 -3.51 2.19 3.83
C ALA A 88 -2.30 2.68 4.64
N MET A 89 -2.23 3.97 4.99
CA MET A 89 -1.17 4.51 5.84
C MET A 89 -1.25 4.00 7.29
N ILE A 90 -2.36 3.42 7.69
CA ILE A 90 -2.55 2.74 8.98
C ILE A 90 -2.26 1.24 8.82
N ILE A 91 -2.81 0.62 7.80
CA ILE A 91 -2.74 -0.83 7.57
C ILE A 91 -1.33 -1.27 7.21
N VAL A 92 -0.66 -0.56 6.30
CA VAL A 92 0.69 -0.93 5.81
C VAL A 92 1.72 -0.98 6.94
N PRO A 93 1.85 0.02 7.82
CA PRO A 93 2.80 -0.05 8.93
C PRO A 93 2.51 -1.17 9.93
N ILE A 94 1.24 -1.45 10.19
CA ILE A 94 0.86 -2.56 11.06
C ILE A 94 1.34 -3.88 10.43
N LEU A 95 1.10 -4.08 9.15
CA LEU A 95 1.61 -5.25 8.43
C LEU A 95 3.15 -5.28 8.39
N ALA A 96 3.80 -4.14 8.25
CA ALA A 96 5.26 -4.05 8.24
C ALA A 96 5.88 -4.46 9.59
N ILE A 97 5.26 -4.11 10.71
CA ILE A 97 5.69 -4.57 12.03
C ILE A 97 5.62 -6.09 12.13
N PHE A 98 4.51 -6.70 11.73
CA PHE A 98 4.29 -8.13 11.87
C PHE A 98 5.09 -8.97 10.87
N LEU A 99 5.23 -8.49 9.63
CA LEU A 99 5.84 -9.27 8.55
C LEU A 99 7.34 -9.01 8.40
N PHE A 100 7.79 -7.81 8.67
CA PHE A 100 9.19 -7.38 8.46
C PHE A 100 9.90 -7.02 9.76
N GLY A 101 9.22 -7.02 10.90
CA GLY A 101 9.79 -6.65 12.20
C GLY A 101 10.20 -5.18 12.29
N GLU A 102 9.56 -4.30 11.50
CA GLU A 102 9.83 -2.86 11.55
C GLU A 102 9.41 -2.27 12.88
N LYS A 103 10.15 -1.27 13.35
CA LYS A 103 9.84 -0.56 14.59
C LYS A 103 9.28 0.81 14.27
N LEU A 104 8.18 1.15 14.92
CA LEU A 104 7.55 2.46 14.80
C LEU A 104 7.84 3.31 16.03
N ASN A 105 8.09 4.60 15.78
CA ASN A 105 8.26 5.60 16.83
C ASN A 105 6.89 6.04 17.38
N TRP A 106 6.84 6.54 18.61
CA TRP A 106 5.64 7.09 19.23
C TRP A 106 4.98 8.19 18.41
N SER A 107 5.76 9.04 17.75
CA SER A 107 5.26 10.08 16.86
C SER A 107 4.38 9.55 15.74
N TYR A 108 4.71 8.36 15.25
CA TYR A 108 3.94 7.71 14.20
C TYR A 108 2.53 7.32 14.67
N TRP A 109 2.42 6.78 15.88
CA TRP A 109 1.13 6.41 16.46
C TRP A 109 0.22 7.61 16.66
N ILE A 110 0.78 8.74 17.10
CA ILE A 110 0.05 10.00 17.21
C ILE A 110 -0.47 10.45 15.83
N GLY A 111 0.38 10.38 14.80
CA GLY A 111 -0.01 10.69 13.41
C GLY A 111 -1.17 9.82 12.90
N ILE A 112 -1.15 8.53 13.18
CA ILE A 112 -2.23 7.59 12.83
C ILE A 112 -3.57 8.04 13.45
N ILE A 113 -3.56 8.45 14.71
CA ILE A 113 -4.79 8.92 15.39
C ILE A 113 -5.37 10.13 14.66
N PHE A 114 -4.54 11.11 14.26
CA PHE A 114 -5.00 12.27 13.51
C PHE A 114 -5.55 11.91 12.13
N ILE A 115 -4.92 10.97 11.43
CA ILE A 115 -5.41 10.46 10.15
C ILE A 115 -6.79 9.82 10.33
N PHE A 116 -6.95 8.99 11.34
CA PHE A 116 -8.23 8.32 11.62
C PHE A 116 -9.34 9.31 11.95
N ILE A 117 -9.04 10.31 12.77
CA ILE A 117 -9.99 11.40 13.08
C ILE A 117 -10.36 12.15 11.80
N GLY A 118 -9.37 12.51 10.96
CA GLY A 118 -9.61 13.21 9.70
C GLY A 118 -10.54 12.43 8.76
N ILE A 119 -10.32 11.14 8.58
CA ILE A 119 -11.16 10.27 7.76
C ILE A 119 -12.59 10.20 8.30
N THR A 120 -12.75 10.08 9.61
CA THR A 120 -14.09 10.01 10.23
C THR A 120 -14.88 11.32 10.08
N ILE A 121 -14.20 12.45 10.10
CA ILE A 121 -14.83 13.77 9.86
C ILE A 121 -15.29 13.88 8.41
N ILE A 122 -14.47 13.46 7.46
CA ILE A 122 -14.79 13.52 6.02
C ILE A 122 -15.92 12.54 5.66
N ALA A 123 -16.01 11.42 6.34
CA ALA A 123 -17.03 10.39 6.10
C ALA A 123 -18.44 10.79 6.58
N ARG A 124 -18.55 11.86 7.37
CA ARG A 124 -19.84 12.40 7.83
C ARG A 124 -20.51 13.27 6.78
#